data_1a4aee8cbe228bfca00cedfdf5fc2404
#
_entry.id   1a4aee8cbe228bfca00cedfdf5fc2404
#
_cell.length_a   1.000
_cell.length_b   1.000
_cell.length_c   1.000
_cell.angle_alpha   90.00
_cell.angle_beta   90.00
_cell.angle_gamma   90.00
#
_symmetry.space_group_name_H-M   'P 1'
#
loop_
_entity.id
_entity.type
_entity.pdbx_description
1 polymer ?
#
loop_
_entity_poly.entity_id
_entity_poly.type
_entity_poly.pdbx_seq_one_letter_code
_entity_poly.pdbx_strand_id
1 'polypeptide(L)'
;MSNVLVTYFSASGVTKNIAEKIANENGYDLFEIKPVEPYTSADLDYRDKNSRSTIEMNDRTFRPPIAETCDVEKYDTVVIGFPVWWYTAPTIINTFIESVDLKGKTIKVFCTSGGTGIDGCVSDLQNAYPELDFAKGMRFRGNVSNAKEWIEDE
;
A
#
# COMPACT_ATOMS: atom_id res chain seq x y z
N MET A 1 21.86 -9.25 -5.48
CA MET A 1 20.58 -9.43 -4.76
C MET A 1 19.96 -8.09 -4.51
N SER A 2 18.68 -8.00 -4.86
CA SER A 2 17.94 -6.77 -4.60
C SER A 2 17.57 -6.67 -3.14
N ASN A 3 17.70 -5.48 -2.57
CA ASN A 3 17.19 -5.20 -1.24
C ASN A 3 15.74 -4.76 -1.37
N VAL A 4 14.82 -5.50 -0.76
CA VAL A 4 13.39 -5.27 -0.87
C VAL A 4 12.81 -4.98 0.51
N LEU A 5 12.03 -3.89 0.59
CA LEU A 5 11.23 -3.58 1.77
C LEU A 5 9.76 -3.76 1.41
N VAL A 6 9.04 -4.56 2.19
CA VAL A 6 7.59 -4.71 2.03
C VAL A 6 6.92 -3.80 3.04
N THR A 7 6.12 -2.86 2.56
CA THR A 7 5.32 -1.98 3.41
C THR A 7 3.84 -2.23 3.16
N TYR A 8 3.02 -1.99 4.18
CA TYR A 8 1.58 -2.21 4.04
C TYR A 8 0.78 -1.37 5.01
N PHE A 9 -0.43 -1.03 4.58
CA PHE A 9 -1.49 -0.52 5.45
C PHE A 9 -2.60 -1.56 5.48
N SER A 10 -3.05 -1.94 6.68
CA SER A 10 -4.12 -2.92 6.82
C SER A 10 -5.14 -2.44 7.86
N ALA A 11 -6.39 -2.37 7.45
CA ALA A 11 -7.49 -1.98 8.34
C ALA A 11 -8.17 -3.19 8.97
N SER A 12 -8.28 -4.31 8.23
CA SER A 12 -9.01 -5.51 8.67
C SER A 12 -8.12 -6.72 8.92
N GLY A 13 -6.83 -6.63 8.63
CA GLY A 13 -5.88 -7.73 8.81
C GLY A 13 -5.61 -8.55 7.56
N VAL A 14 -6.39 -8.39 6.49
CA VAL A 14 -6.18 -9.17 5.26
C VAL A 14 -4.89 -8.76 4.58
N THR A 15 -4.68 -7.47 4.37
CA THR A 15 -3.45 -6.96 3.75
C THR A 15 -2.23 -7.31 4.60
N LYS A 16 -2.36 -7.20 5.93
CA LYS A 16 -1.29 -7.58 6.85
C LYS A 16 -0.85 -9.02 6.66
N ASN A 17 -1.80 -9.95 6.61
CA ASN A 17 -1.49 -11.37 6.43
C ASN A 17 -0.75 -11.63 5.12
N ILE A 18 -1.16 -10.98 4.05
CA ILE A 18 -0.52 -11.13 2.74
C ILE A 18 0.89 -10.54 2.76
N ALA A 19 1.05 -9.34 3.31
CA ALA A 19 2.36 -8.69 3.40
C ALA A 19 3.34 -9.52 4.22
N GLU A 20 2.89 -10.07 5.34
CA GLU A 20 3.72 -10.92 6.19
C GLU A 20 4.17 -12.19 5.46
N LYS A 21 3.27 -12.81 4.70
CA LYS A 21 3.61 -14.00 3.91
C LYS A 21 4.64 -13.67 2.84
N ILE A 22 4.46 -12.57 2.12
CA ILE A 22 5.41 -12.14 1.09
C ILE A 22 6.79 -11.92 1.71
N ALA A 23 6.87 -11.21 2.81
CA ALA A 23 8.15 -10.90 3.45
C ALA A 23 8.81 -12.16 4.03
N ASN A 24 8.05 -13.00 4.74
CA ASN A 24 8.60 -14.17 5.41
C ASN A 24 9.06 -15.25 4.42
N GLU A 25 8.29 -15.48 3.37
CA GLU A 25 8.62 -16.52 2.39
C GLU A 25 9.85 -16.16 1.55
N ASN A 26 10.16 -14.89 1.41
CA ASN A 26 11.22 -14.41 0.54
C ASN A 26 12.38 -13.74 1.28
N GLY A 27 12.32 -13.65 2.59
CA GLY A 27 13.37 -13.04 3.39
C GLY A 27 13.47 -11.52 3.24
N TYR A 28 12.38 -10.86 2.93
CA TYR A 28 12.33 -9.40 2.82
C TYR A 28 12.04 -8.74 4.18
N ASP A 29 12.48 -7.51 4.33
CA ASP A 29 12.12 -6.72 5.50
C ASP A 29 10.68 -6.24 5.39
N LEU A 30 10.05 -5.99 6.53
CA LEU A 30 8.63 -5.64 6.62
C LEU A 30 8.43 -4.40 7.47
N PHE A 31 7.59 -3.48 7.01
CA PHE A 31 7.22 -2.29 7.77
C PHE A 31 5.71 -2.05 7.65
N GLU A 32 5.05 -1.85 8.78
CA GLU A 32 3.63 -1.55 8.82
C GLU A 32 3.40 -0.03 8.80
N ILE A 33 2.58 0.44 7.85
CA ILE A 33 2.13 1.83 7.81
C ILE A 33 0.99 1.96 8.81
N LYS A 34 1.28 2.47 10.00
CA LYS A 34 0.30 2.58 11.08
C LYS A 34 -0.31 3.98 11.14
N PRO A 35 -1.64 4.11 11.08
CA PRO A 35 -2.26 5.41 11.36
C PRO A 35 -2.05 5.77 12.83
N VAL A 36 -1.96 7.07 13.12
CA VAL A 36 -1.88 7.54 14.51
C VAL A 36 -3.13 7.08 15.26
N GLU A 37 -4.29 7.16 14.61
CA GLU A 37 -5.54 6.64 15.15
C GLU A 37 -5.97 5.41 14.37
N PRO A 38 -5.99 4.21 14.98
CA PRO A 38 -6.43 3.01 14.28
C PRO A 38 -7.88 3.12 13.79
N TYR A 39 -8.15 2.45 12.68
CA TYR A 39 -9.51 2.42 12.12
C TYR A 39 -10.36 1.40 12.84
N THR A 40 -11.56 1.81 13.25
CA THR A 40 -12.55 0.90 13.85
C THR A 40 -13.50 0.38 12.75
N SER A 41 -14.36 -0.59 13.12
CA SER A 41 -15.37 -1.08 12.19
C SER A 41 -16.31 0.03 11.73
N ALA A 42 -16.67 0.95 12.63
CA ALA A 42 -17.51 2.10 12.27
C ALA A 42 -16.77 3.04 11.31
N ASP A 43 -15.46 3.24 11.49
CA ASP A 43 -14.65 4.07 10.61
C ASP A 43 -14.60 3.52 9.18
N LEU A 44 -14.75 2.21 9.01
CA LEU A 44 -14.64 1.52 7.73
C LEU A 44 -15.99 1.31 7.04
N ASP A 45 -17.09 1.76 7.63
CA ASP A 45 -18.42 1.55 7.04
C ASP A 45 -18.62 2.44 5.82
N TYR A 46 -18.43 1.87 4.64
CA TYR A 46 -18.54 2.59 3.37
C TYR A 46 -19.96 3.05 3.06
N ARG A 47 -20.96 2.51 3.76
CA ARG A 47 -22.35 2.89 3.58
C ARG A 47 -22.75 4.13 4.40
N ASP A 48 -21.92 4.50 5.36
CA ASP A 48 -22.14 5.67 6.19
C ASP A 48 -21.39 6.86 5.61
N LYS A 49 -22.12 7.88 5.19
CA LYS A 49 -21.53 9.09 4.59
C LYS A 49 -20.62 9.84 5.55
N ASN A 50 -20.80 9.63 6.84
CA ASN A 50 -20.04 10.32 7.88
C ASN A 50 -18.95 9.43 8.48
N SER A 51 -18.76 8.21 7.99
CA SER A 51 -17.66 7.37 8.47
C SER A 51 -16.32 7.97 8.07
N ARG A 52 -15.30 7.67 8.87
CA ARG A 52 -13.95 8.20 8.65
C ARG A 52 -13.42 7.86 7.26
N SER A 53 -13.55 6.61 6.83
CA SER A 53 -13.06 6.21 5.51
C SER A 53 -13.79 6.94 4.38
N THR A 54 -15.10 7.13 4.49
CA THR A 54 -15.86 7.86 3.48
C THR A 54 -15.41 9.32 3.39
N ILE A 55 -15.21 9.97 4.53
CA ILE A 55 -14.75 11.36 4.57
C ILE A 55 -13.36 11.47 3.93
N GLU A 56 -12.45 10.56 4.30
CA GLU A 56 -11.09 10.57 3.75
C GLU A 56 -11.07 10.32 2.25
N MET A 57 -11.91 9.42 1.76
CA MET A 57 -11.94 9.11 0.32
C MET A 57 -12.60 10.20 -0.50
N ASN A 58 -13.46 11.02 0.09
CA ASN A 58 -14.08 12.15 -0.59
C ASN A 58 -13.16 13.37 -0.66
N ASP A 59 -12.10 13.40 0.12
CA ASP A 59 -11.08 14.46 0.07
C ASP A 59 -9.70 13.84 -0.19
N ARG A 60 -9.32 13.77 -1.45
CA ARG A 60 -8.05 13.15 -1.87
C ARG A 60 -6.82 13.97 -1.45
N THR A 61 -7.02 15.18 -0.96
CA THR A 61 -5.92 15.99 -0.44
C THR A 61 -5.66 15.73 1.05
N PHE A 62 -6.58 15.05 1.71
CA PHE A 62 -6.42 14.71 3.12
C PHE A 62 -5.26 13.74 3.31
N ARG A 63 -4.46 13.96 4.35
CA ARG A 63 -3.30 13.11 4.66
C ARG A 63 -3.41 12.61 6.08
N PRO A 64 -4.04 11.42 6.29
CA PRO A 64 -4.10 10.85 7.64
C PRO A 64 -2.69 10.69 8.19
N PRO A 65 -2.42 11.17 9.42
CA PRO A 65 -1.08 11.05 9.98
C PRO A 65 -0.73 9.60 10.28
N ILE A 66 0.56 9.25 10.04
CA ILE A 66 1.09 7.93 10.37
C ILE A 66 1.94 8.01 11.62
N ALA A 67 1.94 6.92 12.40
CA ALA A 67 2.61 6.89 13.70
C ALA A 67 4.13 6.87 13.60
N GLU A 68 4.65 6.24 12.54
CA GLU A 68 6.10 6.09 12.35
C GLU A 68 6.43 6.17 10.87
N THR A 69 7.68 6.56 10.57
CA THR A 69 8.25 6.46 9.22
C THR A 69 9.42 5.50 9.28
N CYS A 70 9.88 5.04 8.12
CA CYS A 70 11.03 4.14 8.04
C CYS A 70 12.10 4.74 7.13
N ASP A 71 13.33 4.24 7.28
CA ASP A 71 14.43 4.60 6.41
C ASP A 71 14.44 3.64 5.23
N VAL A 72 14.25 4.17 4.02
CA VAL A 72 14.18 3.37 2.80
C VAL A 72 15.48 3.42 1.99
N GLU A 73 16.49 4.13 2.47
CA GLU A 73 17.70 4.42 1.70
C GLU A 73 18.40 3.17 1.16
N LYS A 74 18.49 2.11 1.97
CA LYS A 74 19.22 0.90 1.58
C LYS A 74 18.45 -0.04 0.65
N TYR A 75 17.20 0.26 0.35
CA TYR A 75 16.37 -0.60 -0.48
C TYR A 75 16.31 -0.13 -1.93
N ASP A 76 16.38 -1.07 -2.86
CA ASP A 76 16.24 -0.79 -4.29
C ASP A 76 14.80 -0.86 -4.74
N THR A 77 14.02 -1.73 -4.09
CA THR A 77 12.61 -1.95 -4.38
C THR A 77 11.80 -1.78 -3.11
N VAL A 78 10.72 -1.01 -3.22
CA VAL A 78 9.76 -0.83 -2.11
C VAL A 78 8.41 -1.34 -2.57
N VAL A 79 7.88 -2.32 -1.84
CA VAL A 79 6.55 -2.88 -2.11
C VAL A 79 5.57 -2.18 -1.17
N ILE A 80 4.46 -1.71 -1.71
CA ILE A 80 3.42 -1.03 -0.93
C ILE A 80 2.10 -1.77 -1.10
N GLY A 81 1.56 -2.30 -0.01
CA GLY A 81 0.31 -3.04 -0.02
C GLY A 81 -0.81 -2.31 0.71
N PHE A 82 -2.04 -2.43 0.22
CA PHE A 82 -3.20 -1.75 0.81
C PHE A 82 -4.50 -2.43 0.40
N PRO A 83 -5.58 -2.25 1.19
CA PRO A 83 -6.91 -2.63 0.74
C PRO A 83 -7.45 -1.56 -0.21
N VAL A 84 -8.19 -1.97 -1.22
CA VAL A 84 -8.80 -1.01 -2.14
C VAL A 84 -10.02 -0.37 -1.47
N TRP A 85 -10.04 0.96 -1.45
CA TRP A 85 -11.18 1.76 -1.00
C TRP A 85 -11.68 2.61 -2.17
N TRP A 86 -12.96 2.49 -2.50
CA TRP A 86 -13.57 3.24 -3.61
C TRP A 86 -12.71 3.19 -4.88
N TYR A 87 -12.30 1.97 -5.25
CA TYR A 87 -11.57 1.68 -6.52
C TYR A 87 -10.14 2.24 -6.59
N THR A 88 -9.59 2.72 -5.47
CA THR A 88 -8.24 3.27 -5.45
C THR A 88 -7.56 3.04 -4.09
N ALA A 89 -6.34 3.56 -3.93
CA ALA A 89 -5.61 3.44 -2.67
C ALA A 89 -6.14 4.42 -1.63
N PRO A 90 -6.20 4.02 -0.35
CA PRO A 90 -6.51 4.95 0.73
C PRO A 90 -5.48 6.08 0.81
N THR A 91 -5.91 7.27 1.24
CA THR A 91 -5.02 8.44 1.27
C THR A 91 -3.86 8.31 2.25
N ILE A 92 -3.94 7.39 3.21
CA ILE A 92 -2.80 7.10 4.10
C ILE A 92 -1.58 6.61 3.31
N ILE A 93 -1.79 5.97 2.16
CA ILE A 93 -0.71 5.55 1.27
C ILE A 93 0.01 6.78 0.70
N ASN A 94 -0.75 7.82 0.36
CA ASN A 94 -0.16 9.10 -0.07
C ASN A 94 0.69 9.70 1.05
N THR A 95 0.19 9.64 2.29
CA THR A 95 0.94 10.11 3.46
C THR A 95 2.30 9.42 3.53
N PHE A 96 2.30 8.08 3.41
CA PHE A 96 3.54 7.30 3.48
C PHE A 96 4.50 7.68 2.34
N ILE A 97 4.00 7.72 1.10
CA ILE A 97 4.84 8.03 -0.07
C ILE A 97 5.50 9.40 0.09
N GLU A 98 4.78 10.37 0.65
CA GLU A 98 5.30 11.72 0.84
C GLU A 98 6.23 11.83 2.05
N SER A 99 6.23 10.83 2.94
CA SER A 99 7.05 10.85 4.14
C SER A 99 8.44 10.24 3.93
N VAL A 100 8.68 9.55 2.83
CA VAL A 100 9.95 8.88 2.53
C VAL A 100 10.42 9.28 1.14
N ASP A 101 11.73 9.12 0.89
CA ASP A 101 12.29 9.44 -0.43
C ASP A 101 12.38 8.18 -1.28
N LEU A 102 11.49 8.09 -2.26
CA LEU A 102 11.41 6.93 -3.15
C LEU A 102 12.02 7.17 -4.53
N LYS A 103 12.68 8.30 -4.75
CA LYS A 103 13.34 8.59 -6.03
C LYS A 103 14.43 7.58 -6.32
N GLY A 104 14.47 7.12 -7.57
CA GLY A 104 15.46 6.15 -8.02
C GLY A 104 15.18 4.72 -7.62
N LYS A 105 14.07 4.46 -6.93
CA LYS A 105 13.68 3.12 -6.51
C LYS A 105 12.56 2.59 -7.39
N THR A 106 12.48 1.27 -7.52
CA THR A 106 11.34 0.62 -8.16
C THR A 106 10.25 0.45 -7.11
N ILE A 107 9.06 0.94 -7.41
CA ILE A 107 7.92 0.84 -6.51
C ILE A 107 6.93 -0.16 -7.09
N LYS A 108 6.60 -1.19 -6.31
CA LYS A 108 5.63 -2.21 -6.71
C LYS A 108 4.49 -2.19 -5.71
N VAL A 109 3.27 -2.05 -6.20
CA VAL A 109 2.10 -1.99 -5.33
C VAL A 109 1.27 -3.24 -5.48
N PHE A 110 0.70 -3.70 -4.38
CA PHE A 110 -0.31 -4.75 -4.41
C PHE A 110 -1.54 -4.29 -3.66
N CYS A 111 -2.68 -4.82 -4.04
CA CYS A 111 -3.90 -4.55 -3.32
C CYS A 111 -4.57 -5.84 -2.90
N THR A 112 -5.41 -5.74 -1.87
CA THR A 112 -6.31 -6.82 -1.49
C THR A 112 -7.73 -6.35 -1.83
N SER A 113 -8.43 -7.13 -2.63
CA SER A 113 -9.78 -6.77 -3.04
C SER A 113 -10.52 -7.99 -3.54
N GLY A 114 -11.84 -7.94 -3.43
CA GLY A 114 -12.70 -9.01 -3.93
C GLY A 114 -13.02 -8.89 -5.42
N GLY A 115 -12.80 -7.73 -6.02
CA GLY A 115 -13.20 -7.52 -7.41
C GLY A 115 -12.44 -6.43 -8.15
N THR A 116 -12.06 -5.35 -7.48
CA THR A 116 -11.36 -4.24 -8.12
C THR A 116 -9.93 -4.62 -8.48
N GLY A 117 -9.53 -4.38 -9.73
CA GLY A 117 -8.16 -4.64 -10.18
C GLY A 117 -7.17 -3.61 -9.68
N ILE A 118 -5.89 -3.91 -9.86
CA ILE A 118 -4.79 -3.08 -9.36
C ILE A 118 -4.42 -1.94 -10.30
N ASP A 119 -4.70 -2.07 -11.59
CA ASP A 119 -4.20 -1.13 -12.61
C ASP A 119 -4.67 0.31 -12.38
N GLY A 120 -5.92 0.49 -11.95
CA GLY A 120 -6.43 1.82 -11.62
C GLY A 120 -5.70 2.47 -10.45
N CYS A 121 -5.36 1.68 -9.43
CA CYS A 121 -4.60 2.16 -8.29
C CYS A 121 -3.20 2.61 -8.71
N VAL A 122 -2.54 1.81 -9.55
CA VAL A 122 -1.19 2.14 -10.05
C VAL A 122 -1.25 3.42 -10.88
N SER A 123 -2.24 3.55 -11.75
CA SER A 123 -2.41 4.76 -12.57
C SER A 123 -2.62 5.99 -11.72
N ASP A 124 -3.47 5.90 -10.70
CA ASP A 124 -3.74 7.02 -9.81
C ASP A 124 -2.47 7.48 -9.08
N LEU A 125 -1.68 6.52 -8.58
CA LEU A 125 -0.44 6.85 -7.88
C LEU A 125 0.62 7.40 -8.82
N GLN A 126 0.76 6.83 -10.02
CA GLN A 126 1.72 7.33 -10.99
C GLN A 126 1.36 8.76 -11.44
N ASN A 127 0.08 9.04 -11.61
CA ASN A 127 -0.38 10.39 -11.98
C ASN A 127 -0.13 11.40 -10.85
N ALA A 128 -0.28 10.96 -9.60
CA ALA A 128 -0.03 11.81 -8.44
C ALA A 128 1.47 12.09 -8.23
N TYR A 129 2.31 11.12 -8.59
CA TYR A 129 3.76 11.20 -8.38
C TYR A 129 4.51 10.85 -9.66
N PRO A 130 4.46 11.74 -10.67
CA PRO A 130 5.07 11.42 -11.97
C PRO A 130 6.59 11.26 -11.95
N GLU A 131 7.26 11.75 -10.91
CA GLU A 131 8.70 11.60 -10.74
C GLU A 131 9.12 10.25 -10.15
N LEU A 132 8.17 9.44 -9.69
CA LEU A 132 8.44 8.12 -9.12
C LEU A 132 8.20 7.03 -10.16
N ASP A 133 8.84 5.88 -9.97
CA ASP A 133 8.79 4.76 -10.91
C ASP A 133 7.91 3.64 -10.35
N PHE A 134 6.64 3.64 -10.72
CA PHE A 134 5.69 2.60 -10.35
C PHE A 134 5.68 1.50 -11.40
N ALA A 135 6.07 0.30 -10.99
CA ALA A 135 6.04 -0.87 -11.85
C ALA A 135 4.64 -1.50 -11.88
N LYS A 136 4.49 -2.58 -12.62
CA LYS A 136 3.21 -3.30 -12.69
C LYS A 136 2.80 -3.80 -11.31
N GLY A 137 1.55 -3.56 -10.93
CA GLY A 137 1.01 -3.99 -9.64
C GLY A 137 0.43 -5.40 -9.66
N MET A 138 -0.02 -5.87 -8.50
CA MET A 138 -0.65 -7.18 -8.35
C MET A 138 -1.80 -7.12 -7.35
N ARG A 139 -2.84 -7.92 -7.60
CA ARG A 139 -3.99 -8.04 -6.70
C ARG A 139 -3.99 -9.42 -6.05
N PHE A 140 -4.22 -9.46 -4.74
CA PHE A 140 -4.38 -10.71 -4.00
C PHE A 140 -5.77 -10.79 -3.37
N ARG A 141 -6.30 -11.99 -3.27
CA ARG A 141 -7.64 -12.21 -2.72
C ARG A 141 -7.66 -13.04 -1.42
N GLY A 142 -6.55 -13.37 -0.86
CA GLY A 142 -6.48 -14.16 0.37
C GLY A 142 -5.34 -15.15 0.39
N ASN A 143 -4.76 -15.46 -0.75
CA ASN A 143 -3.54 -16.24 -0.79
C ASN A 143 -2.48 -15.54 -1.64
N VAL A 144 -1.23 -15.91 -1.41
CA VAL A 144 -0.09 -15.33 -2.10
C VAL A 144 0.46 -16.36 -3.08
N SER A 145 0.59 -15.98 -4.35
CA SER A 145 1.23 -16.82 -5.34
C SER A 145 2.05 -15.94 -6.28
N ASN A 146 3.21 -16.43 -6.67
CA ASN A 146 4.10 -15.76 -7.62
C ASN A 146 4.57 -14.36 -7.16
N ALA A 147 4.50 -14.08 -5.86
CA ALA A 147 4.89 -12.75 -5.35
C ALA A 147 6.38 -12.48 -5.58
N LYS A 148 7.25 -13.47 -5.35
CA LYS A 148 8.68 -13.31 -5.56
C LYS A 148 9.00 -12.98 -7.01
N GLU A 149 8.42 -13.71 -7.94
CA GLU A 149 8.62 -13.49 -9.37
C GLU A 149 8.19 -12.09 -9.77
N TRP A 150 7.04 -11.66 -9.28
CA TRP A 150 6.52 -10.32 -9.54
C TRP A 150 7.44 -9.23 -8.98
N ILE A 151 7.91 -9.40 -7.74
CA ILE A 151 8.73 -8.38 -7.07
C ILE A 151 10.12 -8.27 -7.70
N GLU A 152 10.71 -9.41 -8.07
CA GLU A 152 12.07 -9.46 -8.60
C GLU A 152 12.14 -9.36 -10.13
N ASP A 153 10.99 -9.29 -10.78
CA ASP A 153 10.92 -9.09 -12.23
C ASP A 153 11.21 -7.61 -12.54
N GLU A 154 12.11 -7.39 -13.46
CA GLU A 154 12.50 -6.04 -13.86
C GLU A 154 11.72 -5.52 -15.07
#